data_69f5f511e93050c86c2d1a80ad9f7c73
#
_entry.id   69f5f511e93050c86c2d1a80ad9f7c73
#
_cell.length_a   1.000
_cell.length_b   1.000
_cell.length_c   1.000
_cell.angle_alpha   90.00
_cell.angle_beta   90.00
_cell.angle_gamma   90.00
#
_symmetry.space_group_name_H-M   'P 1'
#
loop_
_entity.id
_entity.type
_entity.pdbx_description
1 polymer ?
#
loop_
_entity_poly.entity_id
_entity_poly.type
_entity_poly.pdbx_seq_one_letter_code
_entity_poly.pdbx_strand_id
1 'polypeptide(L)'
;MQWGHKDLLDVTQLSRAEVGHIFETAASFMEISTRAVKKVPTLRGKSVVLFFAEPSTRTRTSFDIAAKRLSADSFSLAGKTSSLAKGESLKDTALTLQAMNPDAIVIRHEQSGASAFLAERLDCSVINAGDGGHAHPTQALLDGFTLSRQWKDMAGKNLLILGDVAHSRVARSNVLLLTALGVKVRLCAPRTLLPPLAEEWPATVHSDLNKAVSGVDAVMCLRLQLERQQAGLLPDLREYARTFGLNEKHLDKAAPGVKILHPGPMNRGVEISSRLADAGSSLILDQVASGVAVRMALLFLFLTRKD
;
A
#
# COMPACT_ATOMS: atom_id res chain seq x y z
N MET A 1 4.65 4.23 23.45
CA MET A 1 5.95 4.21 22.74
C MET A 1 6.23 5.62 22.23
N GLN A 2 7.45 6.14 22.40
CA GLN A 2 7.84 7.41 21.78
C GLN A 2 8.17 7.16 20.30
N TRP A 3 7.60 7.96 19.39
CA TRP A 3 7.84 7.83 17.97
C TRP A 3 9.12 8.54 17.57
N GLY A 4 10.09 7.80 17.00
CA GLY A 4 11.43 8.35 16.69
C GLY A 4 11.71 8.61 15.21
N HIS A 5 10.82 8.18 14.30
CA HIS A 5 11.06 8.37 12.86
C HIS A 5 10.62 9.74 12.37
N LYS A 6 11.52 10.44 11.62
CA LYS A 6 11.17 11.66 10.89
C LYS A 6 10.37 11.34 9.64
N ASP A 7 10.76 10.30 8.90
CA ASP A 7 10.27 9.96 7.58
C ASP A 7 9.77 8.51 7.52
N LEU A 8 8.82 8.22 6.61
CA LEU A 8 8.41 6.88 6.24
C LEU A 8 8.72 6.63 4.76
N LEU A 9 9.84 5.98 4.46
CA LEU A 9 10.33 5.74 3.10
C LEU A 9 10.09 4.31 2.63
N ASP A 10 10.29 3.32 3.52
CA ASP A 10 10.03 1.90 3.28
C ASP A 10 9.54 1.24 4.59
N VAL A 11 8.89 0.08 4.49
CA VAL A 11 8.43 -0.71 5.65
C VAL A 11 9.58 -1.31 6.44
N THR A 12 10.73 -1.50 5.83
CA THR A 12 11.94 -2.06 6.48
C THR A 12 12.53 -1.17 7.57
N GLN A 13 12.13 0.11 7.62
CA GLN A 13 12.50 1.02 8.70
C GLN A 13 11.81 0.69 10.03
N LEU A 14 10.68 -0.04 9.96
CA LEU A 14 9.80 -0.26 11.10
C LEU A 14 10.08 -1.60 11.76
N SER A 15 10.28 -1.60 13.05
CA SER A 15 10.26 -2.80 13.87
C SER A 15 8.84 -3.36 14.00
N ARG A 16 8.73 -4.64 14.36
CA ARG A 16 7.42 -5.28 14.64
C ARG A 16 6.62 -4.55 15.71
N ALA A 17 7.29 -4.00 16.73
CA ALA A 17 6.65 -3.24 17.80
C ALA A 17 6.07 -1.92 17.28
N GLU A 18 6.78 -1.21 16.41
CA GLU A 18 6.33 0.04 15.80
C GLU A 18 5.17 -0.19 14.84
N VAL A 19 5.20 -1.29 14.06
CA VAL A 19 4.04 -1.70 13.24
C VAL A 19 2.83 -1.99 14.13
N GLY A 20 3.01 -2.68 15.26
CA GLY A 20 1.95 -2.90 16.24
C GLY A 20 1.37 -1.59 16.77
N HIS A 21 2.23 -0.62 17.10
CA HIS A 21 1.80 0.70 17.58
C HIS A 21 1.04 1.50 16.50
N ILE A 22 1.46 1.41 15.23
CA ILE A 22 0.69 1.99 14.11
C ILE A 22 -0.69 1.33 14.03
N PHE A 23 -0.79 0.01 14.19
CA PHE A 23 -2.06 -0.72 14.09
C PHE A 23 -3.01 -0.39 15.24
N GLU A 24 -2.52 -0.29 16.48
CA GLU A 24 -3.29 0.15 17.65
C GLU A 24 -3.82 1.57 17.47
N THR A 25 -2.96 2.48 17.01
CA THR A 25 -3.32 3.87 16.71
C THR A 25 -4.37 3.94 15.59
N ALA A 26 -4.20 3.14 14.53
CA ALA A 26 -5.16 3.07 13.43
C ALA A 26 -6.52 2.50 13.88
N ALA A 27 -6.53 1.51 14.77
CA ALA A 27 -7.77 0.95 15.34
C ALA A 27 -8.56 2.03 16.09
N SER A 28 -7.90 2.85 16.91
CA SER A 28 -8.53 3.98 17.60
C SER A 28 -9.11 5.01 16.62
N PHE A 29 -8.43 5.29 15.51
CA PHE A 29 -8.93 6.20 14.47
C PHE A 29 -10.05 5.60 13.61
N MET A 30 -10.13 4.29 13.50
CA MET A 30 -11.26 3.65 12.83
C MET A 30 -12.59 3.93 13.53
N GLU A 31 -12.60 3.93 14.86
CA GLU A 31 -13.80 4.27 15.65
C GLU A 31 -14.28 5.71 15.36
N ILE A 32 -13.36 6.64 15.15
CA ILE A 32 -13.71 8.03 14.80
C ILE A 32 -14.48 8.09 13.47
N SER A 33 -14.16 7.19 12.55
CA SER A 33 -14.80 7.13 11.23
C SER A 33 -16.29 6.75 11.29
N THR A 34 -16.76 6.16 12.39
CA THR A 34 -18.18 5.77 12.61
C THR A 34 -18.98 6.83 13.36
N ARG A 35 -18.33 7.86 13.91
CA ARG A 35 -19.00 8.92 14.69
C ARG A 35 -19.76 9.88 13.77
N ALA A 36 -20.77 10.57 14.31
CA ALA A 36 -21.46 11.65 13.61
C ALA A 36 -20.49 12.77 13.21
N VAL A 37 -19.62 13.20 14.13
CA VAL A 37 -18.51 14.15 13.87
C VAL A 37 -17.23 13.34 13.68
N LYS A 38 -16.81 13.19 12.44
CA LYS A 38 -15.62 12.40 12.04
C LYS A 38 -14.33 13.23 12.06
N LYS A 39 -14.21 14.13 13.03
CA LYS A 39 -13.09 15.07 13.13
C LYS A 39 -12.58 15.19 14.56
N VAL A 40 -11.25 15.22 14.72
CA VAL A 40 -10.56 15.39 16.00
C VAL A 40 -9.47 16.44 15.83
N PRO A 41 -9.20 17.31 16.86
CA PRO A 41 -8.32 18.46 16.72
C PRO A 41 -6.82 18.14 16.93
N THR A 42 -6.41 16.89 16.75
CA THR A 42 -5.07 16.39 17.11
C THR A 42 -3.93 17.03 16.30
N LEU A 43 -4.19 17.45 15.06
CA LEU A 43 -3.22 18.09 14.18
C LEU A 43 -3.67 19.51 13.77
N ARG A 44 -4.45 20.18 14.61
CA ARG A 44 -4.87 21.56 14.36
C ARG A 44 -3.65 22.48 14.22
N GLY A 45 -3.59 23.27 13.14
CA GLY A 45 -2.48 24.16 12.83
C GLY A 45 -1.30 23.50 12.13
N LYS A 46 -1.36 22.18 11.86
CA LYS A 46 -0.40 21.46 11.04
C LYS A 46 -0.80 21.48 9.57
N SER A 47 0.19 21.55 8.68
CA SER A 47 0.03 21.59 7.24
C SER A 47 0.67 20.38 6.55
N VAL A 48 -0.07 19.75 5.65
CA VAL A 48 0.36 18.54 4.91
C VAL A 48 0.26 18.78 3.42
N VAL A 49 1.39 18.71 2.71
CA VAL A 49 1.42 18.81 1.25
C VAL A 49 1.28 17.41 0.64
N LEU A 50 0.29 17.23 -0.22
CA LEU A 50 0.06 16.01 -0.98
C LEU A 50 0.63 16.16 -2.38
N PHE A 51 1.90 15.80 -2.55
CA PHE A 51 2.64 15.94 -3.80
C PHE A 51 2.59 14.66 -4.64
N PHE A 52 1.70 14.63 -5.61
CA PHE A 52 1.42 13.45 -6.44
C PHE A 52 1.86 13.68 -7.89
N ALA A 53 3.12 13.41 -8.21
CA ALA A 53 3.66 13.46 -9.57
C ALA A 53 3.09 12.32 -10.43
N GLU A 54 2.87 11.12 -9.84
CA GLU A 54 2.14 10.02 -10.46
C GLU A 54 0.65 10.04 -10.06
N PRO A 55 -0.30 9.88 -11.00
CA PRO A 55 -1.73 9.89 -10.70
C PRO A 55 -2.14 8.81 -9.69
N SER A 56 -2.93 9.19 -8.70
CA SER A 56 -3.54 8.25 -7.74
C SER A 56 -4.75 8.86 -7.05
N THR A 57 -5.94 8.47 -7.47
CA THR A 57 -7.19 8.94 -6.86
C THR A 57 -7.33 8.44 -5.42
N ARG A 58 -7.23 7.11 -5.21
CA ARG A 58 -7.45 6.48 -3.90
C ARG A 58 -6.46 6.97 -2.84
N THR A 59 -5.16 6.88 -3.12
CA THR A 59 -4.12 7.23 -2.14
C THR A 59 -4.20 8.71 -1.78
N ARG A 60 -4.31 9.60 -2.77
CA ARG A 60 -4.43 11.04 -2.53
C ARG A 60 -5.67 11.38 -1.71
N THR A 61 -6.84 10.90 -2.14
CA THR A 61 -8.11 11.18 -1.43
C THR A 61 -8.09 10.67 0.00
N SER A 62 -7.52 9.47 0.25
CA SER A 62 -7.47 8.94 1.62
C SER A 62 -6.50 9.70 2.52
N PHE A 63 -5.37 10.23 2.01
CA PHE A 63 -4.52 11.14 2.78
C PHE A 63 -5.20 12.49 3.04
N ASP A 64 -5.91 13.03 2.05
CA ASP A 64 -6.68 14.27 2.21
C ASP A 64 -7.76 14.12 3.29
N ILE A 65 -8.52 13.02 3.24
CA ILE A 65 -9.51 12.68 4.28
C ILE A 65 -8.83 12.52 5.64
N ALA A 66 -7.70 11.80 5.71
CA ALA A 66 -6.96 11.57 6.95
C ALA A 66 -6.50 12.88 7.59
N ALA A 67 -5.86 13.77 6.82
CA ALA A 67 -5.42 15.08 7.29
C ALA A 67 -6.60 15.92 7.82
N LYS A 68 -7.68 16.02 7.04
CA LYS A 68 -8.88 16.78 7.43
C LYS A 68 -9.59 16.23 8.66
N ARG A 69 -9.62 14.89 8.84
CA ARG A 69 -10.17 14.28 10.05
C ARG A 69 -9.35 14.57 11.31
N LEU A 70 -8.04 14.76 11.15
CA LEU A 70 -7.14 15.16 12.23
C LEU A 70 -7.08 16.68 12.43
N SER A 71 -7.85 17.46 11.68
CA SER A 71 -7.86 18.93 11.66
C SER A 71 -6.57 19.57 11.14
N ALA A 72 -5.78 18.86 10.36
CA ALA A 72 -4.68 19.42 9.60
C ALA A 72 -5.18 20.07 8.30
N ASP A 73 -4.47 21.09 7.83
CA ASP A 73 -4.68 21.68 6.52
C ASP A 73 -3.94 20.84 5.46
N SER A 74 -4.64 20.45 4.39
CA SER A 74 -4.06 19.66 3.31
C SER A 74 -4.05 20.43 1.99
N PHE A 75 -2.91 20.41 1.30
CA PHE A 75 -2.69 21.09 0.03
C PHE A 75 -2.29 20.06 -1.03
N SER A 76 -3.12 19.87 -2.07
CA SER A 76 -2.86 18.88 -3.12
C SER A 76 -2.18 19.51 -4.32
N LEU A 77 -1.05 18.95 -4.72
CA LEU A 77 -0.31 19.29 -5.94
C LEU A 77 -0.29 18.07 -6.87
N ALA A 78 -0.74 18.27 -8.11
CA ALA A 78 -0.74 17.22 -9.13
C ALA A 78 0.39 17.50 -10.15
N GLY A 79 1.24 16.51 -10.42
CA GLY A 79 2.43 16.67 -11.26
C GLY A 79 2.16 17.25 -12.65
N LYS A 80 1.06 16.82 -13.29
CA LYS A 80 0.69 17.28 -14.64
C LYS A 80 0.26 18.77 -14.72
N THR A 81 -0.08 19.37 -13.60
CA THR A 81 -0.53 20.78 -13.49
C THR A 81 0.40 21.62 -12.63
N SER A 82 1.49 21.06 -12.14
CA SER A 82 2.51 21.74 -11.33
C SER A 82 3.66 22.26 -12.16
N SER A 83 4.58 22.98 -11.53
CA SER A 83 5.83 23.47 -12.13
C SER A 83 6.71 22.37 -12.72
N LEU A 84 6.59 21.10 -12.26
CA LEU A 84 7.24 19.94 -12.91
C LEU A 84 6.86 19.80 -14.38
N ALA A 85 5.60 20.10 -14.75
CA ALA A 85 5.17 20.09 -16.14
C ALA A 85 5.85 21.17 -17.00
N LYS A 86 6.47 22.16 -16.36
CA LYS A 86 7.25 23.23 -17.01
C LYS A 86 8.75 22.94 -17.02
N GLY A 87 9.18 21.73 -16.59
CA GLY A 87 10.58 21.31 -16.57
C GLY A 87 11.34 21.65 -15.28
N GLU A 88 10.65 22.06 -14.20
CA GLU A 88 11.29 22.26 -12.89
C GLU A 88 11.78 20.91 -12.34
N SER A 89 12.95 20.88 -11.70
CA SER A 89 13.46 19.66 -11.10
C SER A 89 12.65 19.27 -9.84
N LEU A 90 12.64 17.96 -9.52
CA LEU A 90 12.04 17.47 -8.27
C LEU A 90 12.63 18.16 -7.04
N LYS A 91 13.95 18.45 -7.05
CA LYS A 91 14.66 19.15 -6.00
C LYS A 91 14.13 20.58 -5.82
N ASP A 92 14.04 21.35 -6.91
CA ASP A 92 13.63 22.76 -6.83
C ASP A 92 12.17 22.89 -6.40
N THR A 93 11.31 22.01 -6.93
CA THR A 93 9.92 21.92 -6.47
C THR A 93 9.83 21.64 -4.96
N ALA A 94 10.62 20.70 -4.47
CA ALA A 94 10.60 20.33 -3.06
C ALA A 94 11.14 21.45 -2.16
N LEU A 95 12.21 22.12 -2.54
CA LEU A 95 12.75 23.28 -1.80
C LEU A 95 11.77 24.46 -1.79
N THR A 96 11.08 24.69 -2.91
CA THR A 96 10.02 25.69 -3.00
C THR A 96 8.87 25.36 -2.02
N LEU A 97 8.48 24.09 -1.93
CA LEU A 97 7.45 23.66 -0.99
C LEU A 97 7.93 23.77 0.46
N GLN A 98 9.19 23.44 0.76
CA GLN A 98 9.74 23.59 2.09
C GLN A 98 9.78 25.05 2.55
N ALA A 99 10.07 25.99 1.63
CA ALA A 99 10.06 27.42 1.94
C ALA A 99 8.68 27.93 2.39
N MET A 100 7.60 27.19 2.11
CA MET A 100 6.25 27.43 2.63
C MET A 100 6.02 26.81 4.01
N ASN A 101 7.06 26.18 4.59
CA ASN A 101 7.09 25.60 5.93
C ASN A 101 5.97 24.57 6.23
N PRO A 102 5.77 23.53 5.41
CA PRO A 102 4.83 22.45 5.72
C PRO A 102 5.40 21.55 6.83
N ASP A 103 4.51 20.92 7.62
CA ASP A 103 4.91 19.94 8.62
C ASP A 103 5.21 18.56 8.01
N ALA A 104 4.56 18.24 6.90
CA ALA A 104 4.84 17.00 6.15
C ALA A 104 4.60 17.16 4.65
N ILE A 105 5.37 16.38 3.86
CA ILE A 105 5.15 16.15 2.44
C ILE A 105 4.87 14.66 2.21
N VAL A 106 3.67 14.36 1.71
CA VAL A 106 3.30 13.03 1.23
C VAL A 106 3.61 12.97 -0.25
N ILE A 107 4.62 12.18 -0.64
CA ILE A 107 5.06 12.11 -2.04
C ILE A 107 4.66 10.80 -2.71
N ARG A 108 4.17 10.90 -3.95
CA ARG A 108 4.05 9.80 -4.90
C ARG A 108 4.73 10.15 -6.21
N HIS A 109 5.67 9.31 -6.65
CA HIS A 109 6.51 9.59 -7.81
C HIS A 109 6.71 8.34 -8.67
N GLU A 110 6.95 8.51 -9.96
CA GLU A 110 7.22 7.42 -10.90
C GLU A 110 8.63 6.84 -10.78
N GLN A 111 9.58 7.61 -10.26
CA GLN A 111 10.96 7.19 -10.07
C GLN A 111 11.15 6.57 -8.67
N SER A 112 11.80 5.40 -8.63
CA SER A 112 12.24 4.76 -7.40
C SER A 112 13.28 5.62 -6.67
N GLY A 113 13.17 5.71 -5.33
CA GLY A 113 14.09 6.51 -4.51
C GLY A 113 13.72 8.00 -4.40
N ALA A 114 12.71 8.49 -5.12
CA ALA A 114 12.31 9.91 -5.08
C ALA A 114 11.97 10.39 -3.66
N SER A 115 11.33 9.56 -2.84
CA SER A 115 11.01 9.88 -1.45
C SER A 115 12.27 9.99 -0.58
N ALA A 116 13.23 9.09 -0.74
CA ALA A 116 14.51 9.13 -0.02
C ALA A 116 15.32 10.36 -0.41
N PHE A 117 15.39 10.65 -1.73
CA PHE A 117 16.05 11.84 -2.24
C PHE A 117 15.51 13.14 -1.60
N LEU A 118 14.20 13.24 -1.37
CA LEU A 118 13.61 14.38 -0.71
C LEU A 118 13.87 14.39 0.81
N ALA A 119 13.77 13.25 1.47
CA ALA A 119 13.98 13.12 2.92
C ALA A 119 15.36 13.59 3.39
N GLU A 120 16.38 13.42 2.53
CA GLU A 120 17.75 13.91 2.77
C GLU A 120 17.89 15.44 2.67
N ARG A 121 16.92 16.13 2.08
CA ARG A 121 17.01 17.55 1.69
C ARG A 121 15.97 18.42 2.36
N LEU A 122 14.99 17.81 2.99
CA LEU A 122 13.86 18.51 3.60
C LEU A 122 13.87 18.33 5.12
N ASP A 123 13.55 19.37 5.85
CA ASP A 123 13.45 19.35 7.31
C ASP A 123 12.12 18.75 7.78
N CYS A 124 11.04 18.95 7.01
CA CYS A 124 9.73 18.39 7.31
C CYS A 124 9.69 16.86 7.11
N SER A 125 8.68 16.22 7.68
CA SER A 125 8.47 14.78 7.50
C SER A 125 8.14 14.42 6.05
N VAL A 126 8.80 13.39 5.49
CA VAL A 126 8.51 12.84 4.16
C VAL A 126 7.84 11.47 4.28
N ILE A 127 6.65 11.34 3.71
CA ILE A 127 5.88 10.09 3.71
C ILE A 127 5.76 9.57 2.27
N ASN A 128 6.33 8.38 2.02
CA ASN A 128 6.26 7.71 0.73
C ASN A 128 4.85 7.14 0.46
N ALA A 129 4.14 7.71 -0.50
CA ALA A 129 2.85 7.23 -1.00
C ALA A 129 2.95 6.38 -2.27
N GLY A 130 4.16 5.90 -2.57
CA GLY A 130 4.52 5.01 -3.67
C GLY A 130 5.54 5.64 -4.62
N ASP A 131 6.71 5.00 -4.76
CA ASP A 131 7.79 5.44 -5.63
C ASP A 131 8.22 4.33 -6.61
N GLY A 132 8.09 4.60 -7.90
CA GLY A 132 8.48 3.70 -9.00
C GLY A 132 7.98 2.27 -8.82
N GLY A 133 8.87 1.31 -9.03
CA GLY A 133 8.69 -0.11 -8.68
C GLY A 133 9.16 -0.48 -7.27
N HIS A 134 9.69 0.49 -6.50
CA HIS A 134 10.43 0.25 -5.26
C HIS A 134 9.51 -0.02 -4.05
N ALA A 135 8.74 0.96 -3.57
CA ALA A 135 8.00 0.81 -2.33
C ALA A 135 6.62 1.52 -2.33
N HIS A 136 5.72 0.98 -1.53
CA HIS A 136 4.47 1.62 -1.14
C HIS A 136 4.14 1.30 0.33
N PRO A 137 4.90 1.86 1.29
CA PRO A 137 4.82 1.46 2.70
C PRO A 137 3.42 1.63 3.28
N THR A 138 2.72 2.71 2.95
CA THR A 138 1.37 2.95 3.48
C THR A 138 0.32 1.98 2.93
N GLN A 139 0.57 1.35 1.77
CA GLN A 139 -0.29 0.29 1.25
C GLN A 139 -0.04 -1.02 2.01
N ALA A 140 1.22 -1.42 2.17
CA ALA A 140 1.53 -2.64 2.94
C ALA A 140 1.03 -2.54 4.39
N LEU A 141 1.18 -1.38 5.04
CA LEU A 141 0.66 -1.15 6.38
C LEU A 141 -0.87 -1.26 6.45
N LEU A 142 -1.62 -0.71 5.49
CA LEU A 142 -3.08 -0.88 5.49
C LEU A 142 -3.51 -2.31 5.17
N ASP A 143 -2.78 -3.02 4.31
CA ASP A 143 -3.04 -4.44 3.99
C ASP A 143 -2.80 -5.30 5.24
N GLY A 144 -1.66 -5.11 5.91
CA GLY A 144 -1.33 -5.77 7.16
C GLY A 144 -2.32 -5.45 8.27
N PHE A 145 -2.72 -4.19 8.42
CA PHE A 145 -3.76 -3.78 9.37
C PHE A 145 -5.11 -4.43 9.07
N THR A 146 -5.52 -4.51 7.80
CA THR A 146 -6.76 -5.17 7.40
C THR A 146 -6.74 -6.64 7.79
N LEU A 147 -5.63 -7.34 7.55
CA LEU A 147 -5.45 -8.74 7.93
C LEU A 147 -5.41 -8.94 9.45
N SER A 148 -4.72 -8.07 10.18
CA SER A 148 -4.64 -8.16 11.66
C SER A 148 -6.01 -8.06 12.35
N ARG A 149 -6.98 -7.44 11.70
CA ARG A 149 -8.37 -7.38 12.19
C ARG A 149 -9.17 -8.67 11.93
N GLN A 150 -8.69 -9.52 11.03
CA GLN A 150 -9.32 -10.81 10.71
C GLN A 150 -8.67 -11.95 11.47
N TRP A 151 -7.40 -11.83 11.82
CA TRP A 151 -6.62 -12.87 12.46
C TRP A 151 -6.24 -12.47 13.88
N LYS A 152 -6.47 -13.38 14.84
CA LYS A 152 -6.06 -13.16 16.23
C LYS A 152 -4.52 -13.05 16.35
N ASP A 153 -3.80 -13.83 15.55
CA ASP A 153 -2.36 -13.79 15.40
C ASP A 153 -2.01 -13.89 13.90
N MET A 154 -1.08 -13.09 13.46
CA MET A 154 -0.58 -13.11 12.10
C MET A 154 0.52 -14.16 11.90
N ALA A 155 1.21 -14.54 12.97
CA ALA A 155 2.30 -15.50 12.90
C ALA A 155 1.81 -16.88 12.43
N GLY A 156 2.53 -17.46 11.46
CA GLY A 156 2.21 -18.76 10.87
C GLY A 156 1.08 -18.77 9.84
N LYS A 157 0.34 -17.66 9.65
CA LYS A 157 -0.64 -17.51 8.59
C LYS A 157 0.00 -17.56 7.21
N ASN A 158 -0.74 -18.07 6.22
CA ASN A 158 -0.28 -18.20 4.85
C ASN A 158 -1.00 -17.19 3.96
N LEU A 159 -0.25 -16.33 3.28
CA LEU A 159 -0.77 -15.37 2.29
C LEU A 159 -0.23 -15.73 0.90
N LEU A 160 -1.11 -15.82 -0.08
CA LEU A 160 -0.75 -15.87 -1.48
C LEU A 160 -0.84 -14.46 -2.09
N ILE A 161 0.24 -13.99 -2.70
CA ILE A 161 0.25 -12.81 -3.59
C ILE A 161 0.24 -13.34 -5.02
N LEU A 162 -0.83 -13.03 -5.76
CA LEU A 162 -1.13 -13.58 -7.07
C LEU A 162 -1.16 -12.47 -8.13
N GLY A 163 -0.38 -12.61 -9.19
CA GLY A 163 -0.48 -11.74 -10.36
C GLY A 163 0.83 -11.07 -10.77
N ASP A 164 0.78 -9.84 -11.23
CA ASP A 164 1.95 -9.08 -11.72
C ASP A 164 2.86 -8.65 -10.58
N VAL A 165 3.73 -9.55 -10.12
CA VAL A 165 4.66 -9.30 -9.02
C VAL A 165 5.81 -8.41 -9.47
N ALA A 166 6.32 -8.63 -10.70
CA ALA A 166 7.50 -7.92 -11.22
C ALA A 166 7.34 -6.40 -11.26
N HIS A 167 6.14 -5.91 -11.59
CA HIS A 167 5.85 -4.49 -11.71
C HIS A 167 5.15 -3.91 -10.47
N SER A 168 4.99 -4.72 -9.40
CA SER A 168 4.19 -4.35 -8.23
C SER A 168 5.04 -3.96 -7.01
N ARG A 169 5.24 -2.65 -6.82
CA ARG A 169 5.76 -2.12 -5.54
C ARG A 169 4.92 -2.53 -4.32
N VAL A 170 3.63 -2.82 -4.53
CA VAL A 170 2.74 -3.32 -3.47
C VAL A 170 3.12 -4.73 -3.05
N ALA A 171 3.41 -5.62 -4.03
CA ALA A 171 3.89 -6.96 -3.73
C ALA A 171 5.18 -6.92 -2.90
N ARG A 172 6.17 -6.14 -3.34
CA ARG A 172 7.44 -6.01 -2.65
C ARG A 172 7.26 -5.53 -1.20
N SER A 173 6.54 -4.43 -1.00
CA SER A 173 6.33 -3.90 0.36
C SER A 173 5.52 -4.85 1.25
N ASN A 174 4.55 -5.59 0.69
CA ASN A 174 3.79 -6.58 1.45
C ASN A 174 4.63 -7.80 1.82
N VAL A 175 5.47 -8.31 0.92
CA VAL A 175 6.39 -9.41 1.24
C VAL A 175 7.25 -9.04 2.44
N LEU A 176 7.91 -7.88 2.40
CA LEU A 176 8.80 -7.42 3.46
C LEU A 176 8.07 -7.21 4.80
N LEU A 177 6.93 -6.51 4.78
CA LEU A 177 6.17 -6.24 6.01
C LEU A 177 5.58 -7.52 6.61
N LEU A 178 4.89 -8.31 5.80
CA LEU A 178 4.12 -9.43 6.32
C LEU A 178 5.02 -10.57 6.79
N THR A 179 6.16 -10.81 6.15
CA THR A 179 7.15 -11.77 6.65
C THR A 179 7.79 -11.31 7.95
N ALA A 180 8.06 -10.02 8.14
CA ALA A 180 8.51 -9.46 9.41
C ALA A 180 7.47 -9.64 10.53
N LEU A 181 6.18 -9.70 10.18
CA LEU A 181 5.08 -10.00 11.11
C LEU A 181 4.85 -11.51 11.32
N GLY A 182 5.64 -12.38 10.69
CA GLY A 182 5.59 -13.84 10.83
C GLY A 182 4.60 -14.54 9.88
N VAL A 183 4.05 -13.83 8.88
CA VAL A 183 3.21 -14.41 7.83
C VAL A 183 4.09 -15.17 6.83
N LYS A 184 3.69 -16.36 6.43
CA LYS A 184 4.32 -17.13 5.35
C LYS A 184 3.76 -16.65 4.01
N VAL A 185 4.59 -15.99 3.22
CA VAL A 185 4.17 -15.44 1.93
C VAL A 185 4.51 -16.40 0.80
N ARG A 186 3.55 -16.59 -0.11
CA ARG A 186 3.73 -17.29 -1.38
C ARG A 186 3.50 -16.30 -2.52
N LEU A 187 4.32 -16.39 -3.56
CA LEU A 187 4.16 -15.64 -4.82
C LEU A 187 3.70 -16.60 -5.90
N CYS A 188 2.69 -16.21 -6.68
CA CYS A 188 2.26 -16.97 -7.84
C CYS A 188 2.01 -16.07 -9.04
N ALA A 189 2.70 -16.33 -10.14
CA ALA A 189 2.58 -15.61 -11.39
C ALA A 189 3.10 -16.43 -12.57
N PRO A 190 2.79 -16.07 -13.83
CA PRO A 190 3.59 -16.46 -14.97
C PRO A 190 5.06 -16.07 -14.74
N ARG A 191 6.00 -16.87 -15.21
CA ARG A 191 7.45 -16.58 -15.02
C ARG A 191 7.87 -15.21 -15.53
N THR A 192 7.24 -14.73 -16.60
CA THR A 192 7.47 -13.40 -17.19
C THR A 192 7.00 -12.24 -16.31
N LEU A 193 6.16 -12.50 -15.32
CA LEU A 193 5.63 -11.53 -14.35
C LEU A 193 6.20 -11.73 -12.93
N LEU A 194 7.20 -12.58 -12.77
CA LEU A 194 8.02 -12.66 -11.56
C LEU A 194 9.26 -11.75 -11.72
N PRO A 195 9.67 -11.04 -10.65
CA PRO A 195 10.90 -10.26 -10.71
C PRO A 195 12.12 -11.18 -10.86
N PRO A 196 13.21 -10.72 -11.48
CA PRO A 196 14.49 -11.41 -11.39
C PRO A 196 14.82 -11.73 -9.93
N LEU A 197 15.35 -12.93 -9.67
CA LEU A 197 15.73 -13.38 -8.32
C LEU A 197 14.55 -13.39 -7.31
N ALA A 198 13.33 -13.65 -7.77
CA ALA A 198 12.15 -13.76 -6.91
C ALA A 198 12.33 -14.82 -5.80
N GLU A 199 13.15 -15.84 -6.04
CA GLU A 199 13.50 -16.90 -5.12
C GLU A 199 14.36 -16.41 -3.94
N GLU A 200 15.02 -15.25 -4.05
CA GLU A 200 15.79 -14.64 -2.95
C GLU A 200 14.90 -13.80 -2.02
N TRP A 201 13.65 -13.55 -2.42
CA TRP A 201 12.70 -12.87 -1.55
C TRP A 201 12.28 -13.79 -0.39
N PRO A 202 11.93 -13.25 0.79
CA PRO A 202 11.44 -14.06 1.91
C PRO A 202 10.02 -14.60 1.65
N ALA A 203 9.86 -15.32 0.52
CA ALA A 203 8.60 -15.88 0.04
C ALA A 203 8.87 -17.15 -0.78
N THR A 204 7.90 -18.07 -0.84
CA THR A 204 7.99 -19.22 -1.74
C THR A 204 7.37 -18.89 -3.09
N VAL A 205 8.05 -19.26 -4.17
CA VAL A 205 7.62 -18.96 -5.54
C VAL A 205 6.91 -20.17 -6.17
N HIS A 206 5.78 -19.91 -6.83
CA HIS A 206 4.97 -20.91 -7.52
C HIS A 206 4.61 -20.43 -8.93
N SER A 207 4.56 -21.37 -9.88
CA SER A 207 4.07 -21.14 -11.25
C SER A 207 2.72 -21.86 -11.52
N ASP A 208 2.19 -22.57 -10.53
CA ASP A 208 0.91 -23.28 -10.58
C ASP A 208 -0.02 -22.73 -9.50
N LEU A 209 -1.10 -22.07 -9.93
CA LEU A 209 -2.08 -21.46 -9.02
C LEU A 209 -2.75 -22.48 -8.12
N ASN A 210 -3.05 -23.70 -8.62
CA ASN A 210 -3.70 -24.73 -7.82
C ASN A 210 -2.83 -25.22 -6.66
N LYS A 211 -1.52 -25.25 -6.84
CA LYS A 211 -0.57 -25.58 -5.78
C LYS A 211 -0.38 -24.38 -4.83
N ALA A 212 -0.29 -23.19 -5.40
CA ALA A 212 -0.04 -21.97 -4.63
C ALA A 212 -1.18 -21.64 -3.65
N VAL A 213 -2.44 -21.85 -4.08
CA VAL A 213 -3.64 -21.53 -3.29
C VAL A 213 -3.96 -22.55 -2.20
N SER A 214 -3.36 -23.74 -2.26
CA SER A 214 -3.67 -24.83 -1.32
C SER A 214 -3.35 -24.44 0.13
N GLY A 215 -4.38 -24.43 0.99
CA GLY A 215 -4.28 -24.18 2.43
C GLY A 215 -3.88 -22.75 2.80
N VAL A 216 -4.03 -21.75 1.92
CA VAL A 216 -3.74 -20.34 2.26
C VAL A 216 -4.89 -19.72 3.04
N ASP A 217 -4.56 -18.87 4.01
CA ASP A 217 -5.52 -18.12 4.83
C ASP A 217 -6.02 -16.84 4.13
N ALA A 218 -5.23 -16.32 3.18
CA ALA A 218 -5.63 -15.17 2.36
C ALA A 218 -4.98 -15.20 0.97
N VAL A 219 -5.65 -14.55 0.00
CA VAL A 219 -5.14 -14.31 -1.35
C VAL A 219 -5.20 -12.81 -1.63
N MET A 220 -4.07 -12.21 -1.98
CA MET A 220 -3.97 -10.85 -2.49
C MET A 220 -3.78 -10.91 -4.01
N CYS A 221 -4.82 -10.53 -4.76
CA CYS A 221 -4.71 -10.41 -6.21
C CYS A 221 -4.06 -9.06 -6.57
N LEU A 222 -3.13 -9.10 -7.51
CA LEU A 222 -2.49 -7.91 -8.07
C LEU A 222 -3.09 -7.58 -9.43
N ARG A 223 -3.27 -6.30 -9.70
CA ARG A 223 -3.66 -5.83 -11.03
C ARG A 223 -2.55 -6.09 -12.05
N LEU A 224 -2.91 -6.55 -13.24
CA LEU A 224 -2.00 -6.53 -14.38
C LEU A 224 -1.74 -5.07 -14.78
N GLN A 225 -0.50 -4.61 -14.65
CA GLN A 225 -0.10 -3.24 -14.93
C GLN A 225 0.35 -3.08 -16.39
N LEU A 226 -0.60 -3.22 -17.33
CA LEU A 226 -0.33 -3.20 -18.76
C LEU A 226 0.40 -1.92 -19.21
N GLU A 227 0.17 -0.82 -18.52
CA GLU A 227 0.84 0.46 -18.76
C GLU A 227 2.33 0.47 -18.37
N ARG A 228 2.79 -0.50 -17.59
CA ARG A 228 4.19 -0.67 -17.16
C ARG A 228 4.88 -1.84 -17.85
N GLN A 229 4.11 -2.68 -18.52
CA GLN A 229 4.65 -3.88 -19.19
C GLN A 229 5.18 -3.52 -20.57
N GLN A 230 6.31 -4.13 -20.93
CA GLN A 230 6.76 -4.19 -22.33
C GLN A 230 5.92 -5.21 -23.08
N ALA A 231 5.75 -5.03 -24.39
CA ALA A 231 5.04 -6.00 -25.21
C ALA A 231 5.67 -7.39 -25.11
N GLY A 232 4.83 -8.45 -25.11
CA GLY A 232 5.29 -9.85 -25.16
C GLY A 232 5.45 -10.56 -23.83
N LEU A 233 5.13 -9.92 -22.68
CA LEU A 233 5.18 -10.60 -21.38
C LEU A 233 4.04 -11.58 -21.16
N LEU A 234 2.91 -11.39 -21.83
CA LEU A 234 1.74 -12.28 -21.82
C LEU A 234 1.25 -12.50 -23.26
N PRO A 235 0.79 -13.72 -23.61
CA PRO A 235 0.19 -13.98 -24.90
C PRO A 235 -1.09 -13.17 -25.12
N ASP A 236 -2.05 -13.27 -24.19
CA ASP A 236 -3.24 -12.46 -24.11
C ASP A 236 -3.86 -12.46 -22.70
N LEU A 237 -4.82 -11.57 -22.46
CA LEU A 237 -5.51 -11.45 -21.16
C LEU A 237 -6.45 -12.63 -20.88
N ARG A 238 -6.98 -13.31 -21.91
CA ARG A 238 -7.90 -14.45 -21.74
C ARG A 238 -7.12 -15.67 -21.25
N GLU A 239 -5.91 -15.89 -21.79
CA GLU A 239 -5.05 -16.96 -21.33
C GLU A 239 -4.61 -16.72 -19.87
N TYR A 240 -4.23 -15.49 -19.55
CA TYR A 240 -3.93 -15.12 -18.17
C TYR A 240 -5.12 -15.39 -17.24
N ALA A 241 -6.32 -14.90 -17.59
CA ALA A 241 -7.52 -15.08 -16.79
C ALA A 241 -7.86 -16.56 -16.58
N ARG A 242 -7.66 -17.41 -17.62
CA ARG A 242 -7.91 -18.85 -17.53
C ARG A 242 -6.93 -19.56 -16.62
N THR A 243 -5.64 -19.13 -16.60
CA THR A 243 -4.56 -19.84 -15.92
C THR A 243 -4.28 -19.30 -14.53
N PHE A 244 -4.35 -17.97 -14.36
CA PHE A 244 -3.99 -17.25 -13.12
C PHE A 244 -5.13 -16.39 -12.55
N GLY A 245 -6.27 -16.29 -13.23
CA GLY A 245 -7.44 -15.58 -12.71
C GLY A 245 -8.06 -16.32 -11.52
N LEU A 246 -8.13 -15.66 -10.37
CA LEU A 246 -8.73 -16.22 -9.16
C LEU A 246 -10.25 -16.35 -9.34
N ASN A 247 -10.79 -17.52 -9.08
CA ASN A 247 -12.21 -17.83 -9.12
C ASN A 247 -12.62 -18.76 -7.97
N GLU A 248 -13.90 -19.04 -7.85
CA GLU A 248 -14.50 -19.81 -6.75
C GLU A 248 -13.89 -21.20 -6.60
N LYS A 249 -13.60 -21.89 -7.69
CA LYS A 249 -13.02 -23.25 -7.69
C LYS A 249 -11.63 -23.30 -7.04
N HIS A 250 -10.89 -22.20 -7.10
CA HIS A 250 -9.60 -22.12 -6.44
C HIS A 250 -9.75 -22.02 -4.92
N LEU A 251 -10.83 -21.36 -4.42
CA LEU A 251 -11.05 -21.21 -2.98
C LEU A 251 -11.41 -22.52 -2.29
N ASP A 252 -11.94 -23.50 -3.01
CA ASP A 252 -12.20 -24.85 -2.46
C ASP A 252 -10.92 -25.53 -1.94
N LYS A 253 -9.75 -25.11 -2.44
CA LYS A 253 -8.43 -25.62 -2.02
C LYS A 253 -7.76 -24.78 -0.93
N ALA A 254 -8.25 -23.60 -0.68
CA ALA A 254 -7.72 -22.70 0.35
C ALA A 254 -8.14 -23.13 1.76
N ALA A 255 -7.61 -22.50 2.77
CA ALA A 255 -8.06 -22.73 4.15
C ALA A 255 -9.51 -22.27 4.34
N PRO A 256 -10.28 -22.91 5.23
CA PRO A 256 -11.64 -22.47 5.56
C PRO A 256 -11.65 -21.00 6.01
N GLY A 257 -12.57 -20.22 5.43
CA GLY A 257 -12.70 -18.79 5.75
C GLY A 257 -11.64 -17.88 5.11
N VAL A 258 -10.96 -18.36 4.05
CA VAL A 258 -9.96 -17.60 3.28
C VAL A 258 -10.43 -16.19 2.96
N LYS A 259 -9.53 -15.22 3.09
CA LYS A 259 -9.80 -13.80 2.82
C LYS A 259 -9.21 -13.38 1.48
N ILE A 260 -9.90 -12.45 0.81
CA ILE A 260 -9.49 -11.94 -0.50
C ILE A 260 -9.17 -10.46 -0.40
N LEU A 261 -7.99 -10.08 -0.88
CA LEU A 261 -7.50 -8.70 -0.93
C LEU A 261 -7.19 -8.30 -2.37
N HIS A 262 -7.28 -7.00 -2.64
CA HIS A 262 -6.84 -6.39 -3.88
C HIS A 262 -6.53 -4.91 -3.67
N PRO A 263 -5.31 -4.42 -3.93
CA PRO A 263 -4.93 -3.02 -3.68
C PRO A 263 -5.65 -2.02 -4.61
N GLY A 264 -6.33 -2.54 -5.64
CA GLY A 264 -7.07 -1.77 -6.64
C GLY A 264 -6.19 -0.88 -7.56
N PRO A 265 -6.76 -0.42 -8.70
CA PRO A 265 -8.04 -0.84 -9.25
C PRO A 265 -8.01 -2.29 -9.72
N MET A 266 -9.15 -2.98 -9.75
CA MET A 266 -9.23 -4.35 -10.24
C MET A 266 -9.74 -4.39 -11.68
N ASN A 267 -9.24 -5.35 -12.47
CA ASN A 267 -9.80 -5.72 -13.77
C ASN A 267 -10.66 -6.97 -13.57
N ARG A 268 -11.96 -6.76 -13.33
CA ARG A 268 -12.91 -7.85 -13.10
C ARG A 268 -12.94 -8.82 -14.29
N GLY A 269 -12.88 -10.11 -13.99
CA GLY A 269 -12.84 -11.17 -15.01
C GLY A 269 -11.44 -11.43 -15.59
N VAL A 270 -10.41 -10.71 -15.12
CA VAL A 270 -9.00 -10.94 -15.51
C VAL A 270 -8.24 -11.56 -14.34
N GLU A 271 -7.83 -10.77 -13.34
CA GLU A 271 -7.10 -11.29 -12.17
C GLU A 271 -8.01 -11.85 -11.07
N ILE A 272 -9.30 -11.47 -11.07
CA ILE A 272 -10.30 -11.93 -10.09
C ILE A 272 -11.68 -11.99 -10.74
N SER A 273 -12.47 -13.01 -10.43
CA SER A 273 -13.87 -13.08 -10.85
C SER A 273 -14.70 -11.98 -10.17
N SER A 274 -15.71 -11.43 -10.89
CA SER A 274 -16.59 -10.41 -10.30
C SER A 274 -17.30 -10.92 -9.05
N ARG A 275 -17.69 -12.20 -9.04
CA ARG A 275 -18.38 -12.83 -7.92
C ARG A 275 -17.50 -12.88 -6.67
N LEU A 276 -16.21 -13.23 -6.81
CA LEU A 276 -15.29 -13.23 -5.68
C LEU A 276 -14.98 -11.82 -5.16
N ALA A 277 -14.84 -10.85 -6.06
CA ALA A 277 -14.61 -9.46 -5.67
C ALA A 277 -15.73 -8.90 -4.79
N ASP A 278 -16.96 -9.39 -4.97
CA ASP A 278 -18.16 -8.96 -4.23
C ASP A 278 -18.61 -9.97 -3.15
N ALA A 279 -17.84 -11.04 -2.92
CA ALA A 279 -18.16 -12.07 -1.94
C ALA A 279 -17.94 -11.59 -0.49
N GLY A 280 -18.60 -12.21 0.48
CA GLY A 280 -18.41 -11.91 1.90
C GLY A 280 -17.01 -12.21 2.45
N SER A 281 -16.17 -12.96 1.71
CA SER A 281 -14.76 -13.18 2.00
C SER A 281 -13.85 -12.05 1.50
N SER A 282 -14.37 -11.14 0.66
CA SER A 282 -13.63 -10.01 0.09
C SER A 282 -13.41 -8.91 1.13
N LEU A 283 -12.17 -8.52 1.34
CA LEU A 283 -11.76 -7.42 2.21
C LEU A 283 -11.40 -6.16 1.42
N ILE A 284 -11.72 -6.08 0.13
CA ILE A 284 -11.30 -4.99 -0.76
C ILE A 284 -11.81 -3.63 -0.26
N LEU A 285 -13.06 -3.56 0.20
CA LEU A 285 -13.62 -2.32 0.77
C LEU A 285 -13.10 -2.06 2.18
N ASP A 286 -12.81 -3.11 2.95
CA ASP A 286 -12.15 -2.99 4.26
C ASP A 286 -10.75 -2.41 4.13
N GLN A 287 -9.98 -2.79 3.08
CA GLN A 287 -8.68 -2.17 2.77
C GLN A 287 -8.81 -0.66 2.52
N VAL A 288 -9.88 -0.23 1.84
CA VAL A 288 -10.13 1.21 1.61
C VAL A 288 -10.39 1.94 2.93
N ALA A 289 -11.23 1.38 3.80
CA ALA A 289 -11.51 1.95 5.11
C ALA A 289 -10.27 1.95 6.01
N SER A 290 -9.55 0.84 6.07
CA SER A 290 -8.26 0.68 6.77
C SER A 290 -7.24 1.70 6.28
N GLY A 291 -7.25 2.00 4.98
CA GLY A 291 -6.35 2.97 4.37
C GLY A 291 -6.49 4.38 4.95
N VAL A 292 -7.69 4.82 5.25
CA VAL A 292 -7.90 6.12 5.91
C VAL A 292 -7.38 6.08 7.34
N ALA A 293 -7.71 5.04 8.11
CA ALA A 293 -7.31 4.92 9.50
C ALA A 293 -5.79 4.82 9.68
N VAL A 294 -5.11 4.00 8.86
CA VAL A 294 -3.65 3.87 8.89
C VAL A 294 -2.98 5.19 8.50
N ARG A 295 -3.49 5.92 7.49
CA ARG A 295 -2.95 7.23 7.12
C ARG A 295 -3.19 8.29 8.19
N MET A 296 -4.32 8.23 8.92
CA MET A 296 -4.51 9.05 10.12
C MET A 296 -3.46 8.71 11.19
N ALA A 297 -3.22 7.42 11.47
CA ALA A 297 -2.20 7.01 12.44
C ALA A 297 -0.80 7.48 12.04
N LEU A 298 -0.43 7.34 10.78
CA LEU A 298 0.86 7.80 10.28
C LEU A 298 1.01 9.31 10.42
N LEU A 299 0.06 10.10 9.93
CA LEU A 299 0.12 11.56 10.07
C LEU A 299 0.19 11.96 11.54
N PHE A 300 -0.59 11.33 12.41
CA PHE A 300 -0.56 11.61 13.83
C PHE A 300 0.82 11.31 14.43
N LEU A 301 1.37 10.11 14.26
CA LEU A 301 2.64 9.70 14.86
C LEU A 301 3.82 10.56 14.36
N PHE A 302 3.86 10.83 13.06
CA PHE A 302 4.96 11.61 12.47
C PHE A 302 4.90 13.10 12.82
N LEU A 303 3.70 13.69 12.97
CA LEU A 303 3.54 15.13 13.22
C LEU A 303 3.36 15.50 14.69
N THR A 304 3.22 14.52 15.59
CA THR A 304 3.19 14.74 17.05
C THR A 304 4.42 14.20 17.76
N ARG A 305 5.43 13.72 17.01
CA ARG A 305 6.70 13.32 17.62
C ARG A 305 7.28 14.49 18.42
N LYS A 306 7.89 14.19 19.56
CA LYS A 306 8.69 15.16 20.31
C LYS A 306 10.12 15.06 19.76
N ASP A 307 10.66 16.18 19.33
CA ASP A 307 12.07 16.31 18.96
C ASP A 307 12.97 16.01 20.15
#